data_1aa775c8bd3bba982acb47d354c79997
#
_entry.id   1aa775c8bd3bba982acb47d354c79997
#
_cell.length_a   1.000
_cell.length_b   1.000
_cell.length_c   1.000
_cell.angle_alpha   90.00
_cell.angle_beta   90.00
_cell.angle_gamma   90.00
#
_symmetry.space_group_name_H-M   'P 1'
#
loop_
_entity.id
_entity.type
_entity.pdbx_description
1 polymer ?
#
loop_
_entity_poly.entity_id
_entity_poly.type
_entity_poly.pdbx_seq_one_letter_code
_entity_poly.pdbx_strand_id
1 'polypeptide(L)'
;MERSAEVTRLAPVVPPGRRSSTGPRLAEDLDGLLAAHLRRGLLGTVLAARRARVVLQTTEGGTWTVSIDKGRGRAHRGNVPDPELTVRACATVLADVVSARVSGVDAFLAGDLTVRGDLALALQLDGLFAGVADRPASHPRALATRALGVRTLYLEAGPVDAPPVLLLHGLGATNASMLPVLADLAADHRVLAPDLPGFGASDAPSSPYNPAWFAAWVESFQQETGSRGAVLIGNSLGGRVALEAGLSHPKSVRGLVLLTPSPAFRRLRQLVPLARLTSPQFARLPMPISHRLVVESVRTMFSQPDRLPKPWYDAAADEAIRVLRRPAHRVAFFAAARQIYLEDAYGRHGFWHRLPGLLPPALFLWGDRDRLVPSSFARHVADALPDAGQVVLEDCGHVPQFEHPRETMAMVRGFLDTL
;
A
#
# COMPACT_ATOMS: atom_id res chain seq x y z
N MET A 1 -19.78 12.75 -37.83
CA MET A 1 -20.16 11.33 -37.57
C MET A 1 -19.66 10.99 -36.19
N GLU A 2 -20.53 11.24 -35.22
CA GLU A 2 -20.28 10.91 -33.81
C GLU A 2 -20.43 9.40 -33.62
N ARG A 3 -19.41 8.75 -33.11
CA ARG A 3 -19.53 7.39 -32.58
C ARG A 3 -19.76 7.50 -31.08
N SER A 4 -21.01 7.35 -30.69
CA SER A 4 -21.45 7.18 -29.32
C SER A 4 -20.84 5.90 -28.76
N ALA A 5 -20.06 6.00 -27.69
CA ALA A 5 -19.56 4.84 -26.96
C ALA A 5 -20.69 4.30 -26.07
N GLU A 6 -21.09 3.09 -26.34
CA GLU A 6 -22.11 2.34 -25.62
C GLU A 6 -21.58 1.97 -24.21
N VAL A 7 -22.17 2.56 -23.17
CA VAL A 7 -21.84 2.26 -21.77
C VAL A 7 -22.55 0.97 -21.38
N THR A 8 -21.80 -0.13 -21.35
CA THR A 8 -22.29 -1.40 -20.82
C THR A 8 -22.44 -1.31 -19.31
N ARG A 9 -23.68 -1.29 -18.82
CA ARG A 9 -23.99 -1.38 -17.38
C ARG A 9 -23.69 -2.78 -16.89
N LEU A 10 -22.66 -2.94 -16.05
CA LEU A 10 -22.36 -4.19 -15.37
C LEU A 10 -23.21 -4.33 -14.11
N ALA A 11 -23.81 -5.51 -13.96
CA ALA A 11 -24.67 -5.86 -12.82
C ALA A 11 -23.86 -5.95 -11.51
N PRO A 12 -24.49 -5.72 -10.34
CA PRO A 12 -23.82 -5.81 -9.04
C PRO A 12 -23.35 -7.24 -8.75
N VAL A 13 -22.11 -7.36 -8.24
CA VAL A 13 -21.53 -8.63 -7.81
C VAL A 13 -22.25 -9.11 -6.58
N VAL A 14 -22.92 -10.25 -6.69
CA VAL A 14 -23.43 -11.02 -5.55
C VAL A 14 -22.24 -11.70 -4.87
N PRO A 15 -22.05 -11.53 -3.54
CA PRO A 15 -20.99 -12.24 -2.82
C PRO A 15 -21.24 -13.76 -2.90
N PRO A 16 -20.17 -14.59 -3.01
CA PRO A 16 -20.30 -16.03 -3.06
C PRO A 16 -20.98 -16.54 -1.78
N GLY A 17 -21.96 -17.43 -1.95
CA GLY A 17 -22.80 -17.97 -0.90
C GLY A 17 -21.99 -18.61 0.23
N ARG A 18 -22.39 -18.34 1.48
CA ARG A 18 -21.87 -18.95 2.71
C ARG A 18 -21.86 -20.48 2.59
N ARG A 19 -20.65 -21.07 2.55
CA ARG A 19 -20.49 -22.50 2.81
C ARG A 19 -20.57 -22.74 4.32
N SER A 20 -21.65 -23.35 4.79
CA SER A 20 -21.77 -23.80 6.15
C SER A 20 -20.90 -25.05 6.36
N SER A 21 -19.91 -24.99 7.22
CA SER A 21 -19.12 -26.14 7.65
C SER A 21 -19.11 -26.25 9.16
N THR A 22 -19.19 -27.51 9.63
CA THR A 22 -19.33 -27.95 11.00
C THR A 22 -18.17 -27.53 11.91
N GLY A 23 -18.40 -26.58 12.82
CA GLY A 23 -17.40 -25.87 13.62
C GLY A 23 -16.41 -26.67 14.50
N PRO A 24 -16.73 -27.79 15.17
CA PRO A 24 -15.81 -28.44 16.11
C PRO A 24 -14.58 -29.10 15.45
N ARG A 25 -14.73 -29.80 14.32
CA ARG A 25 -13.64 -30.51 13.63
C ARG A 25 -12.59 -29.56 13.02
N LEU A 26 -12.98 -28.37 12.57
CA LEU A 26 -12.08 -27.38 11.99
C LEU A 26 -11.24 -26.64 13.04
N ALA A 27 -11.73 -26.52 14.28
CA ALA A 27 -10.96 -25.95 15.39
C ALA A 27 -9.84 -26.90 15.86
N GLU A 28 -10.03 -28.22 15.80
CA GLU A 28 -9.00 -29.22 16.07
C GLU A 28 -7.94 -29.21 14.97
N ASP A 29 -8.31 -29.00 13.70
CA ASP A 29 -7.37 -28.83 12.58
C ASP A 29 -6.47 -27.60 12.75
N LEU A 30 -6.98 -26.48 13.27
CA LEU A 30 -6.17 -25.27 13.50
C LEU A 30 -5.07 -25.47 14.55
N ASP A 31 -5.34 -26.22 15.64
CA ASP A 31 -4.29 -26.57 16.62
C ASP A 31 -3.15 -27.37 15.98
N GLY A 32 -3.50 -28.37 15.18
CA GLY A 32 -2.56 -29.20 14.45
C GLY A 32 -1.74 -28.41 13.43
N LEU A 33 -2.42 -27.57 12.65
CA LEU A 33 -1.80 -26.71 11.64
C LEU A 33 -0.82 -25.71 12.28
N LEU A 34 -1.26 -24.97 13.31
CA LEU A 34 -0.39 -24.01 14.01
C LEU A 34 0.82 -24.70 14.64
N ALA A 35 0.62 -25.85 15.29
CA ALA A 35 1.71 -26.61 15.88
C ALA A 35 2.71 -27.13 14.83
N ALA A 36 2.25 -27.58 13.67
CA ALA A 36 3.08 -28.08 12.59
C ALA A 36 3.93 -26.97 11.96
N HIS A 37 3.30 -25.82 11.70
CA HIS A 37 3.96 -24.72 11.00
C HIS A 37 4.92 -23.92 11.90
N LEU A 38 4.56 -23.65 13.15
CA LEU A 38 5.41 -22.90 14.07
C LEU A 38 6.66 -23.67 14.53
N ARG A 39 6.68 -25.01 14.44
CA ARG A 39 7.89 -25.83 14.70
C ARG A 39 9.02 -25.56 13.72
N ARG A 40 8.72 -25.12 12.49
CA ARG A 40 9.71 -24.81 11.45
C ARG A 40 10.53 -23.55 11.76
N GLY A 41 10.08 -22.73 12.73
CA GLY A 41 10.74 -21.49 13.12
C GLY A 41 10.56 -20.34 12.11
N LEU A 42 10.87 -19.13 12.55
CA LEU A 42 10.77 -17.89 11.77
C LEU A 42 12.17 -17.32 11.46
N LEU A 43 13.21 -18.13 11.59
CA LEU A 43 14.60 -17.74 11.30
C LEU A 43 14.75 -17.46 9.79
N GLY A 44 15.45 -16.37 9.46
CA GLY A 44 15.61 -15.93 8.06
C GLY A 44 14.47 -15.06 7.52
N THR A 45 13.42 -14.79 8.32
CA THR A 45 12.35 -13.87 7.97
C THR A 45 12.56 -12.48 8.58
N VAL A 46 11.80 -11.50 8.13
CA VAL A 46 11.78 -10.15 8.74
C VAL A 46 11.32 -10.15 10.20
N LEU A 47 10.75 -11.26 10.68
CA LEU A 47 10.31 -11.47 12.07
C LEU A 47 11.37 -12.07 12.98
N ALA A 48 12.55 -12.44 12.43
CA ALA A 48 13.58 -13.13 13.21
C ALA A 48 14.06 -12.38 14.47
N ALA A 49 14.00 -11.05 14.44
CA ALA A 49 14.40 -10.20 15.59
C ALA A 49 13.19 -9.65 16.38
N ARG A 50 11.95 -9.98 15.98
CA ARG A 50 10.74 -9.38 16.53
C ARG A 50 10.21 -10.18 17.73
N ARG A 51 9.56 -9.44 18.66
CA ARG A 51 8.67 -10.00 19.67
C ARG A 51 7.27 -9.49 19.39
N ALA A 52 6.29 -10.40 19.35
CA ALA A 52 4.90 -10.03 19.12
C ALA A 52 3.94 -11.11 19.66
N ARG A 53 2.73 -10.69 20.03
CA ARG A 53 1.61 -11.55 20.38
C ARG A 53 0.48 -11.30 19.40
N VAL A 54 0.11 -12.35 18.68
CA VAL A 54 -0.93 -12.33 17.66
C VAL A 54 -2.09 -13.17 18.15
N VAL A 55 -3.29 -12.63 18.12
CA VAL A 55 -4.52 -13.35 18.45
C VAL A 55 -5.23 -13.71 17.16
N LEU A 56 -5.52 -15.00 16.98
CA LEU A 56 -6.35 -15.52 15.91
C LEU A 56 -7.72 -15.87 16.51
N GLN A 57 -8.79 -15.31 15.96
CA GLN A 57 -10.17 -15.52 16.43
C GLN A 57 -11.03 -16.09 15.33
N THR A 58 -11.74 -17.17 15.61
CA THR A 58 -12.77 -17.64 14.70
C THR A 58 -14.11 -17.00 15.02
N THR A 59 -14.95 -16.81 14.00
CA THR A 59 -16.33 -16.33 14.18
C THR A 59 -17.19 -17.31 14.98
N GLU A 60 -16.77 -18.58 15.04
CA GLU A 60 -17.39 -19.66 15.79
C GLU A 60 -16.96 -19.72 17.27
N GLY A 61 -16.11 -18.79 17.73
CA GLY A 61 -15.73 -18.63 19.14
C GLY A 61 -14.39 -19.25 19.54
N GLY A 62 -13.65 -19.86 18.60
CA GLY A 62 -12.28 -20.34 18.86
C GLY A 62 -11.29 -19.16 18.95
N THR A 63 -10.33 -19.25 19.87
CA THR A 63 -9.30 -18.22 20.02
C THR A 63 -7.95 -18.87 20.30
N TRP A 64 -6.91 -18.39 19.61
CA TRP A 64 -5.52 -18.82 19.78
C TRP A 64 -4.62 -17.59 19.91
N THR A 65 -3.61 -17.71 20.75
CA THR A 65 -2.52 -16.77 20.84
C THR A 65 -1.26 -17.37 20.23
N VAL A 66 -0.70 -16.69 19.24
CA VAL A 66 0.62 -16.98 18.65
C VAL A 66 1.62 -15.99 19.22
N SER A 67 2.56 -16.48 20.01
CA SER A 67 3.66 -15.70 20.57
C SER A 67 4.89 -15.87 19.69
N ILE A 68 5.47 -14.76 19.22
CA ILE A 68 6.69 -14.71 18.43
C ILE A 68 7.80 -14.12 19.30
N ASP A 69 8.90 -14.80 19.45
CA ASP A 69 10.10 -14.32 20.15
C ASP A 69 11.36 -14.79 19.44
N LYS A 70 12.17 -13.86 18.94
CA LYS A 70 13.49 -14.13 18.32
C LYS A 70 13.46 -15.25 17.29
N GLY A 71 12.52 -15.19 16.34
CA GLY A 71 12.39 -16.15 15.25
C GLY A 71 11.76 -17.50 15.66
N ARG A 72 11.22 -17.62 16.88
CA ARG A 72 10.46 -18.78 17.35
C ARG A 72 9.00 -18.41 17.53
N GLY A 73 8.11 -19.25 17.05
CA GLY A 73 6.66 -19.13 17.24
C GLY A 73 6.13 -20.22 18.17
N ARG A 74 5.20 -19.87 19.03
CA ARG A 74 4.41 -20.82 19.84
C ARG A 74 2.96 -20.42 19.81
N ALA A 75 2.06 -21.40 19.69
CA ALA A 75 0.63 -21.19 19.77
C ALA A 75 0.04 -21.91 20.99
N HIS A 76 -0.97 -21.30 21.59
CA HIS A 76 -1.81 -21.91 22.61
C HIS A 76 -3.23 -21.38 22.49
N ARG A 77 -4.21 -22.16 22.96
CA ARG A 77 -5.60 -21.70 23.03
C ARG A 77 -5.77 -20.62 24.08
N GLY A 78 -6.62 -19.66 23.79
CA GLY A 78 -6.95 -18.54 24.66
C GLY A 78 -6.50 -17.20 24.13
N ASN A 79 -6.98 -16.13 24.78
CA ASN A 79 -6.68 -14.75 24.49
C ASN A 79 -5.61 -14.22 25.44
N VAL A 80 -4.90 -13.17 25.01
CA VAL A 80 -3.99 -12.40 25.85
C VAL A 80 -4.44 -10.93 25.89
N PRO A 81 -4.18 -10.20 26.98
CA PRO A 81 -4.43 -8.78 27.00
C PRO A 81 -3.48 -8.05 26.02
N ASP A 82 -4.00 -7.01 25.40
CA ASP A 82 -3.25 -6.08 24.51
C ASP A 82 -2.35 -6.79 23.47
N PRO A 83 -2.92 -7.63 22.57
CA PRO A 83 -2.14 -8.21 21.48
C PRO A 83 -1.73 -7.11 20.50
N GLU A 84 -0.55 -7.25 19.90
CA GLU A 84 -0.08 -6.37 18.83
C GLU A 84 -0.94 -6.49 17.55
N LEU A 85 -1.55 -7.68 17.35
CA LEU A 85 -2.37 -7.99 16.18
C LEU A 85 -3.52 -8.93 16.58
N THR A 86 -4.71 -8.63 16.10
CA THR A 86 -5.86 -9.56 16.11
C THR A 86 -6.33 -9.80 14.68
N VAL A 87 -6.40 -11.07 14.29
CA VAL A 87 -6.93 -11.53 13.00
C VAL A 87 -8.21 -12.32 13.28
N ARG A 88 -9.30 -11.99 12.59
CA ARG A 88 -10.59 -12.65 12.75
C ARG A 88 -11.18 -13.07 11.41
N ALA A 89 -11.57 -14.33 11.31
CA ALA A 89 -12.27 -14.91 10.16
C ALA A 89 -13.07 -16.14 10.59
N CYS A 90 -13.80 -16.81 9.70
CA CYS A 90 -14.33 -18.14 10.00
C CYS A 90 -13.19 -19.17 10.06
N ALA A 91 -13.44 -20.30 10.74
CA ALA A 91 -12.43 -21.34 10.97
C ALA A 91 -11.82 -21.89 9.67
N THR A 92 -12.64 -22.02 8.61
CA THR A 92 -12.18 -22.47 7.29
C THR A 92 -11.20 -21.49 6.66
N VAL A 93 -11.53 -20.20 6.65
CA VAL A 93 -10.66 -19.15 6.09
C VAL A 93 -9.34 -19.08 6.86
N LEU A 94 -9.36 -19.12 8.21
CA LEU A 94 -8.14 -19.15 9.00
C LEU A 94 -7.27 -20.38 8.70
N ALA A 95 -7.87 -21.56 8.55
CA ALA A 95 -7.16 -22.79 8.20
C ALA A 95 -6.54 -22.68 6.79
N ASP A 96 -7.26 -22.11 5.83
CA ASP A 96 -6.78 -21.91 4.46
C ASP A 96 -5.62 -20.91 4.40
N VAL A 97 -5.70 -19.80 5.16
CA VAL A 97 -4.61 -18.81 5.26
C VAL A 97 -3.39 -19.41 5.97
N VAL A 98 -3.57 -20.09 7.10
CA VAL A 98 -2.46 -20.72 7.85
C VAL A 98 -1.75 -21.77 7.01
N SER A 99 -2.47 -22.52 6.17
CA SER A 99 -1.90 -23.52 5.26
C SER A 99 -1.48 -22.96 3.90
N ALA A 100 -1.57 -21.64 3.70
CA ALA A 100 -1.28 -20.91 2.46
C ALA A 100 -2.05 -21.43 1.22
N ARG A 101 -3.20 -22.04 1.40
CA ARG A 101 -4.13 -22.35 0.31
C ARG A 101 -4.79 -21.09 -0.25
N VAL A 102 -4.98 -20.08 0.61
CA VAL A 102 -5.48 -18.75 0.27
C VAL A 102 -4.52 -17.72 0.83
N SER A 103 -4.21 -16.67 0.07
CA SER A 103 -3.47 -15.53 0.60
C SER A 103 -4.29 -14.78 1.65
N GLY A 104 -3.66 -14.39 2.76
CA GLY A 104 -4.28 -13.52 3.74
C GLY A 104 -4.67 -12.17 3.16
N VAL A 105 -3.93 -11.69 2.15
CA VAL A 105 -4.27 -10.46 1.41
C VAL A 105 -5.57 -10.64 0.62
N ASP A 106 -5.72 -11.75 -0.11
CA ASP A 106 -6.95 -12.02 -0.87
C ASP A 106 -8.15 -12.16 0.06
N ALA A 107 -7.99 -12.89 1.18
CA ALA A 107 -9.05 -13.03 2.17
C ALA A 107 -9.43 -11.68 2.82
N PHE A 108 -8.45 -10.80 3.06
CA PHE A 108 -8.69 -9.45 3.57
C PHE A 108 -9.43 -8.57 2.55
N LEU A 109 -9.00 -8.57 1.28
CA LEU A 109 -9.63 -7.80 0.20
C LEU A 109 -11.04 -8.31 -0.12
N ALA A 110 -11.30 -9.61 0.03
CA ALA A 110 -12.64 -10.19 -0.09
C ALA A 110 -13.56 -9.86 1.09
N GLY A 111 -13.00 -9.36 2.21
CA GLY A 111 -13.75 -9.10 3.46
C GLY A 111 -14.01 -10.35 4.31
N ASP A 112 -13.42 -11.50 3.93
CA ASP A 112 -13.54 -12.78 4.65
C ASP A 112 -12.65 -12.81 5.90
N LEU A 113 -11.66 -11.93 5.97
CA LEU A 113 -10.72 -11.77 7.07
C LEU A 113 -10.67 -10.31 7.51
N THR A 114 -10.66 -10.08 8.82
CA THR A 114 -10.51 -8.75 9.41
C THR A 114 -9.26 -8.66 10.27
N VAL A 115 -8.64 -7.49 10.27
CA VAL A 115 -7.39 -7.20 10.99
C VAL A 115 -7.60 -6.02 11.92
N ARG A 116 -7.10 -6.10 13.15
CA ARG A 116 -7.01 -4.99 14.11
C ARG A 116 -5.61 -4.93 14.70
N GLY A 117 -5.07 -3.75 14.82
CA GLY A 117 -3.72 -3.48 15.35
C GLY A 117 -2.67 -3.37 14.25
N ASP A 118 -1.57 -4.10 14.36
CA ASP A 118 -0.39 -3.99 13.49
C ASP A 118 -0.61 -4.68 12.13
N LEU A 119 -1.09 -3.93 11.13
CA LEU A 119 -1.31 -4.44 9.78
C LEU A 119 0.01 -4.86 9.10
N ALA A 120 1.11 -4.15 9.37
CA ALA A 120 2.42 -4.55 8.84
C ALA A 120 2.86 -5.90 9.40
N LEU A 121 2.53 -6.22 10.67
CA LEU A 121 2.76 -7.55 11.24
C LEU A 121 1.89 -8.60 10.54
N ALA A 122 0.61 -8.31 10.26
CA ALA A 122 -0.26 -9.23 9.53
C ALA A 122 0.33 -9.59 8.15
N LEU A 123 0.79 -8.59 7.40
CA LEU A 123 1.43 -8.79 6.09
C LEU A 123 2.76 -9.54 6.18
N GLN A 124 3.52 -9.38 7.27
CA GLN A 124 4.73 -10.14 7.53
C GLN A 124 4.44 -11.60 7.90
N LEU A 125 3.26 -11.88 8.44
CA LEU A 125 2.81 -13.24 8.77
C LEU A 125 2.22 -13.98 7.57
N ASP A 126 1.78 -13.27 6.53
CA ASP A 126 1.16 -13.90 5.37
C ASP A 126 2.14 -14.90 4.74
N GLY A 127 1.70 -16.13 4.65
CA GLY A 127 2.47 -17.25 4.12
C GLY A 127 3.69 -17.70 4.97
N LEU A 128 3.91 -17.18 6.18
CA LEU A 128 4.94 -17.71 7.08
C LEU A 128 4.62 -19.10 7.59
N PHE A 129 3.36 -19.46 7.59
CA PHE A 129 2.90 -20.76 8.02
C PHE A 129 3.08 -21.85 6.95
N ALA A 130 3.28 -21.49 5.67
CA ALA A 130 3.62 -22.43 4.61
C ALA A 130 5.12 -22.67 4.51
N GLY A 131 5.52 -23.85 4.12
CA GLY A 131 6.91 -24.12 3.69
C GLY A 131 7.22 -23.28 2.45
N VAL A 132 8.47 -22.79 2.33
CA VAL A 132 8.88 -21.93 1.20
C VAL A 132 8.64 -22.61 -0.17
N ALA A 133 8.70 -23.97 -0.21
CA ALA A 133 8.48 -24.76 -1.43
C ALA A 133 7.01 -24.89 -1.85
N ASP A 134 6.07 -24.70 -0.93
CA ASP A 134 4.63 -24.98 -1.17
C ASP A 134 3.81 -23.70 -1.40
N ARG A 135 4.48 -22.54 -1.40
CA ARG A 135 3.81 -21.24 -1.46
C ARG A 135 3.67 -20.77 -2.90
N PRO A 136 2.44 -20.42 -3.36
CA PRO A 136 2.25 -19.79 -4.66
C PRO A 136 3.07 -18.49 -4.79
N ALA A 137 3.67 -18.27 -5.96
CA ALA A 137 4.45 -17.06 -6.21
C ALA A 137 3.61 -15.77 -6.07
N SER A 138 2.31 -15.86 -6.33
CA SER A 138 1.36 -14.74 -6.19
C SER A 138 1.12 -14.30 -4.74
N HIS A 139 1.44 -15.15 -3.75
CA HIS A 139 1.30 -14.75 -2.34
C HIS A 139 2.41 -13.78 -1.93
N PRO A 140 2.10 -12.64 -1.31
CA PRO A 140 3.10 -11.63 -0.95
C PRO A 140 4.06 -12.15 0.13
N ARG A 141 5.33 -11.81 -0.01
CA ARG A 141 6.40 -12.05 0.96
C ARG A 141 6.90 -10.72 1.50
N ALA A 142 7.02 -10.59 2.80
CA ALA A 142 7.66 -9.44 3.42
C ALA A 142 9.17 -9.62 3.43
N LEU A 143 9.87 -8.70 2.80
CA LEU A 143 11.33 -8.67 2.66
C LEU A 143 11.87 -7.32 3.14
N ALA A 144 13.17 -7.26 3.33
CA ALA A 144 13.85 -6.02 3.68
C ALA A 144 15.14 -5.88 2.86
N THR A 145 15.41 -4.65 2.43
CA THR A 145 16.67 -4.27 1.79
C THR A 145 17.18 -2.96 2.37
N ARG A 146 18.32 -2.49 1.91
CA ARG A 146 18.89 -1.19 2.29
C ARG A 146 19.11 -0.33 1.05
N ALA A 147 18.18 0.59 0.80
CA ALA A 147 18.22 1.51 -0.33
C ALA A 147 18.60 2.91 0.12
N LEU A 148 19.55 3.55 -0.53
CA LEU A 148 20.10 4.86 -0.15
C LEU A 148 20.47 4.93 1.36
N GLY A 149 21.00 3.83 1.92
CA GLY A 149 21.32 3.71 3.34
C GLY A 149 20.12 3.49 4.27
N VAL A 150 18.89 3.53 3.77
CA VAL A 150 17.64 3.37 4.55
C VAL A 150 17.21 1.91 4.52
N ARG A 151 17.02 1.30 5.70
CA ARG A 151 16.38 -0.02 5.77
C ARG A 151 14.93 0.12 5.34
N THR A 152 14.62 -0.52 4.22
CA THR A 152 13.31 -0.48 3.57
C THR A 152 12.66 -1.85 3.68
N LEU A 153 11.46 -1.90 4.26
CA LEU A 153 10.60 -3.07 4.23
C LEU A 153 9.72 -3.01 2.97
N TYR A 154 9.54 -4.15 2.31
CA TYR A 154 8.67 -4.23 1.13
C TYR A 154 7.98 -5.59 1.05
N LEU A 155 6.84 -5.60 0.36
CA LEU A 155 6.19 -6.81 -0.08
C LEU A 155 6.66 -7.14 -1.49
N GLU A 156 6.88 -8.43 -1.75
CA GLU A 156 7.16 -8.95 -3.08
C GLU A 156 6.21 -10.09 -3.39
N ALA A 157 5.61 -10.07 -4.57
CA ALA A 157 4.72 -11.12 -5.06
C ALA A 157 4.90 -11.32 -6.57
N GLY A 158 4.50 -12.48 -7.06
CA GLY A 158 4.59 -12.84 -8.47
C GLY A 158 5.87 -13.58 -8.86
N PRO A 159 5.95 -14.07 -10.12
CA PRO A 159 7.11 -14.80 -10.61
C PRO A 159 8.36 -13.90 -10.62
N VAL A 160 9.49 -14.42 -10.13
CA VAL A 160 10.74 -13.65 -9.96
C VAL A 160 11.29 -13.13 -11.29
N ASP A 161 11.12 -13.91 -12.35
CA ASP A 161 11.62 -13.58 -13.69
C ASP A 161 10.63 -12.78 -14.55
N ALA A 162 9.43 -12.49 -14.02
CA ALA A 162 8.43 -11.68 -14.71
C ALA A 162 8.82 -10.18 -14.74
N PRO A 163 8.24 -9.39 -15.67
CA PRO A 163 8.49 -7.95 -15.74
C PRO A 163 8.24 -7.25 -14.40
N PRO A 164 9.18 -6.43 -13.89
CA PRO A 164 9.04 -5.82 -12.58
C PRO A 164 8.07 -4.64 -12.59
N VAL A 165 7.24 -4.57 -11.56
CA VAL A 165 6.35 -3.44 -11.25
C VAL A 165 6.64 -2.96 -9.82
N LEU A 166 6.84 -1.67 -9.63
CA LEU A 166 7.10 -1.05 -8.33
C LEU A 166 5.92 -0.20 -7.91
N LEU A 167 5.32 -0.51 -6.76
CA LEU A 167 4.14 0.15 -6.22
C LEU A 167 4.53 1.17 -5.14
N LEU A 168 4.15 2.43 -5.32
CA LEU A 168 4.50 3.54 -4.42
C LEU A 168 3.24 4.12 -3.78
N HIS A 169 3.13 4.02 -2.47
CA HIS A 169 1.97 4.47 -1.69
C HIS A 169 1.93 5.98 -1.44
N GLY A 170 0.76 6.50 -1.00
CA GLY A 170 0.53 7.90 -0.69
C GLY A 170 1.10 8.37 0.65
N LEU A 171 0.99 9.67 0.91
CA LEU A 171 1.37 10.31 2.18
C LEU A 171 0.55 9.73 3.34
N GLY A 172 1.23 9.30 4.40
CA GLY A 172 0.59 8.74 5.60
C GLY A 172 0.01 7.34 5.43
N ALA A 173 0.11 6.77 4.23
CA ALA A 173 -0.24 5.38 3.95
C ALA A 173 0.98 4.46 4.15
N THR A 174 0.80 3.18 3.86
CA THR A 174 1.82 2.13 3.81
C THR A 174 1.63 1.29 2.54
N ASN A 175 2.49 0.33 2.31
CA ASN A 175 2.35 -0.60 1.19
C ASN A 175 0.97 -1.30 1.16
N ALA A 176 0.28 -1.41 2.30
CA ALA A 176 -1.07 -1.95 2.39
C ALA A 176 -2.09 -1.19 1.52
N SER A 177 -1.87 0.11 1.25
CA SER A 177 -2.74 0.88 0.37
C SER A 177 -2.62 0.50 -1.11
N MET A 178 -1.64 -0.32 -1.47
CA MET A 178 -1.41 -0.81 -2.82
C MET A 178 -1.77 -2.30 -2.99
N LEU A 179 -2.35 -2.94 -1.95
CA LEU A 179 -2.69 -4.36 -1.98
C LEU A 179 -3.64 -4.77 -3.13
N PRO A 180 -4.67 -3.97 -3.52
CA PRO A 180 -5.49 -4.34 -4.66
C PRO A 180 -4.70 -4.46 -5.97
N VAL A 181 -3.73 -3.55 -6.19
CA VAL A 181 -2.86 -3.57 -7.37
C VAL A 181 -1.85 -4.72 -7.29
N LEU A 182 -1.28 -4.96 -6.08
CA LEU A 182 -0.34 -6.05 -5.86
C LEU A 182 -1.01 -7.41 -6.13
N ALA A 183 -2.20 -7.65 -5.55
CA ALA A 183 -2.91 -8.91 -5.69
C ALA A 183 -3.29 -9.22 -7.16
N ASP A 184 -3.72 -8.19 -7.90
CA ASP A 184 -4.07 -8.36 -9.31
C ASP A 184 -2.85 -8.68 -10.19
N LEU A 185 -1.76 -7.89 -10.06
CA LEU A 185 -0.59 -8.03 -10.94
C LEU A 185 0.33 -9.19 -10.58
N ALA A 186 0.25 -9.74 -9.36
CA ALA A 186 1.11 -10.84 -8.91
C ALA A 186 0.92 -12.15 -9.69
N ALA A 187 -0.10 -12.26 -10.53
CA ALA A 187 -0.31 -13.43 -11.38
C ALA A 187 0.74 -13.54 -12.50
N ASP A 188 1.18 -12.41 -13.05
CA ASP A 188 1.97 -12.33 -14.29
C ASP A 188 3.11 -11.30 -14.25
N HIS A 189 3.24 -10.54 -13.16
CA HIS A 189 4.32 -9.57 -12.94
C HIS A 189 5.05 -9.83 -11.63
N ARG A 190 6.32 -9.46 -11.57
CA ARG A 190 7.08 -9.37 -10.32
C ARG A 190 6.75 -8.04 -9.66
N VAL A 191 5.92 -8.05 -8.63
CA VAL A 191 5.40 -6.85 -7.97
C VAL A 191 6.15 -6.57 -6.69
N LEU A 192 6.70 -5.37 -6.55
CA LEU A 192 7.38 -4.90 -5.35
C LEU A 192 6.63 -3.70 -4.77
N ALA A 193 6.23 -3.79 -3.51
CA ALA A 193 5.52 -2.73 -2.81
C ALA A 193 6.27 -2.33 -1.53
N PRO A 194 7.22 -1.38 -1.59
CA PRO A 194 7.92 -0.90 -0.40
C PRO A 194 7.04 0.02 0.46
N ASP A 195 7.30 0.00 1.75
CA ASP A 195 7.01 1.15 2.59
C ASP A 195 8.03 2.25 2.27
N LEU A 196 7.57 3.42 1.83
CA LEU A 196 8.46 4.56 1.57
C LEU A 196 9.26 4.94 2.84
N PRO A 197 10.51 5.42 2.72
CA PRO A 197 11.25 5.93 3.87
C PRO A 197 10.44 6.91 4.71
N GLY A 198 10.41 6.68 6.01
CA GLY A 198 9.60 7.48 6.94
C GLY A 198 8.19 6.99 7.17
N PHE A 199 7.77 5.90 6.48
CA PHE A 199 6.43 5.34 6.56
C PHE A 199 6.46 3.83 6.87
N GLY A 200 5.32 3.30 7.32
CA GLY A 200 5.12 1.88 7.55
C GLY A 200 6.14 1.25 8.48
N ALA A 201 6.80 0.20 8.03
CA ALA A 201 7.84 -0.51 8.76
C ALA A 201 9.27 -0.22 8.25
N SER A 202 9.43 0.69 7.31
CA SER A 202 10.73 1.22 6.88
C SER A 202 11.31 2.20 7.90
N ASP A 203 12.63 2.42 7.85
CA ASP A 203 13.27 3.41 8.73
C ASP A 203 12.86 4.84 8.36
N ALA A 204 12.90 5.73 9.36
CA ALA A 204 12.62 7.15 9.22
C ALA A 204 13.89 7.98 9.48
N PRO A 205 14.80 8.13 8.50
CA PRO A 205 16.02 8.89 8.67
C PRO A 205 15.74 10.40 8.77
N SER A 206 16.72 11.16 9.27
CA SER A 206 16.69 12.62 9.15
C SER A 206 17.10 12.98 7.70
N SER A 207 16.11 13.28 6.87
CA SER A 207 16.28 13.47 5.41
C SER A 207 15.37 14.58 4.89
N PRO A 208 15.62 15.11 3.69
CA PRO A 208 14.82 16.20 3.12
C PRO A 208 13.37 15.84 2.84
N TYR A 209 13.08 14.56 2.55
CA TYR A 209 11.75 14.05 2.14
C TYR A 209 11.12 14.82 0.97
N ASN A 210 11.95 15.43 0.12
CA ASN A 210 11.51 16.08 -1.11
C ASN A 210 11.46 15.07 -2.29
N PRO A 211 10.79 15.40 -3.40
CA PRO A 211 10.67 14.50 -4.55
C PRO A 211 12.01 14.00 -5.08
N ALA A 212 13.03 14.86 -5.19
CA ALA A 212 14.35 14.48 -5.70
C ALA A 212 15.06 13.45 -4.80
N TRP A 213 14.94 13.58 -3.47
CA TRP A 213 15.48 12.60 -2.54
C TRP A 213 14.76 11.25 -2.64
N PHE A 214 13.43 11.28 -2.77
CA PHE A 214 12.67 10.04 -2.99
C PHE A 214 13.02 9.39 -4.34
N ALA A 215 13.25 10.17 -5.41
CA ALA A 215 13.66 9.63 -6.70
C ALA A 215 15.03 8.93 -6.63
N ALA A 216 16.00 9.51 -5.92
CA ALA A 216 17.28 8.87 -5.66
C ALA A 216 17.13 7.58 -4.83
N TRP A 217 16.19 7.58 -3.87
CA TRP A 217 15.88 6.37 -3.12
C TRP A 217 15.23 5.31 -4.02
N VAL A 218 14.31 5.66 -4.92
CA VAL A 218 13.71 4.72 -5.90
C VAL A 218 14.79 4.07 -6.74
N GLU A 219 15.72 4.86 -7.31
CA GLU A 219 16.83 4.35 -8.11
C GLU A 219 17.69 3.35 -7.32
N SER A 220 18.04 3.70 -6.06
CA SER A 220 18.78 2.81 -5.18
C SER A 220 17.99 1.55 -4.84
N PHE A 221 16.67 1.67 -4.58
CA PHE A 221 15.80 0.51 -4.29
C PHE A 221 15.75 -0.45 -5.50
N GLN A 222 15.59 0.09 -6.71
CA GLN A 222 15.59 -0.71 -7.93
C GLN A 222 16.93 -1.42 -8.17
N GLN A 223 18.05 -0.80 -7.83
CA GLN A 223 19.38 -1.43 -7.90
C GLN A 223 19.50 -2.60 -6.93
N GLU A 224 19.15 -2.37 -5.66
CA GLU A 224 19.25 -3.37 -4.59
C GLU A 224 18.33 -4.58 -4.78
N THR A 225 17.17 -4.36 -5.42
CA THR A 225 16.18 -5.42 -5.66
C THR A 225 16.26 -6.04 -7.05
N GLY A 226 17.14 -5.54 -7.92
CA GLY A 226 17.22 -5.98 -9.31
C GLY A 226 15.96 -5.66 -10.12
N SER A 227 15.26 -4.55 -9.80
CA SER A 227 14.01 -4.15 -10.47
C SER A 227 14.18 -2.93 -11.38
N ARG A 228 15.39 -2.65 -11.87
CA ARG A 228 15.61 -1.59 -12.88
C ARG A 228 14.78 -1.85 -14.13
N GLY A 229 14.22 -0.78 -14.70
CA GLY A 229 13.30 -0.89 -15.81
C GLY A 229 11.89 -1.32 -15.38
N ALA A 230 11.55 -1.20 -14.10
CA ALA A 230 10.18 -1.43 -13.63
C ALA A 230 9.22 -0.37 -14.18
N VAL A 231 7.96 -0.77 -14.33
CA VAL A 231 6.85 0.18 -14.39
C VAL A 231 6.57 0.67 -12.96
N LEU A 232 6.52 1.99 -12.77
CA LEU A 232 6.19 2.56 -11.47
C LEU A 232 4.70 2.88 -11.41
N ILE A 233 3.99 2.32 -10.44
CA ILE A 233 2.58 2.62 -10.18
C ILE A 233 2.49 3.35 -8.85
N GLY A 234 2.09 4.61 -8.86
CA GLY A 234 2.11 5.45 -7.66
C GLY A 234 0.79 6.15 -7.38
N ASN A 235 0.34 6.10 -6.13
CA ASN A 235 -0.82 6.85 -5.66
C ASN A 235 -0.39 8.13 -4.93
N SER A 236 -1.02 9.27 -5.24
CA SER A 236 -0.83 10.54 -4.53
C SER A 236 0.65 10.97 -4.44
N LEU A 237 1.24 11.02 -3.23
CA LEU A 237 2.68 11.25 -3.04
C LEU A 237 3.52 10.23 -3.80
N GLY A 238 3.14 8.94 -3.79
CA GLY A 238 3.83 7.90 -4.56
C GLY A 238 3.82 8.19 -6.06
N GLY A 239 2.72 8.73 -6.58
CA GLY A 239 2.64 9.22 -7.97
C GLY A 239 3.58 10.39 -8.23
N ARG A 240 3.71 11.32 -7.28
CA ARG A 240 4.69 12.43 -7.39
C ARG A 240 6.13 11.92 -7.36
N VAL A 241 6.42 10.93 -6.53
CA VAL A 241 7.73 10.26 -6.46
C VAL A 241 8.04 9.53 -7.78
N ALA A 242 7.06 8.81 -8.34
CA ALA A 242 7.19 8.13 -9.64
C ALA A 242 7.49 9.11 -10.78
N LEU A 243 6.79 10.26 -10.83
CA LEU A 243 7.05 11.32 -11.79
C LEU A 243 8.49 11.86 -11.67
N GLU A 244 8.96 12.12 -10.45
CA GLU A 244 10.32 12.61 -10.24
C GLU A 244 11.36 11.56 -10.62
N ALA A 245 11.11 10.27 -10.31
CA ALA A 245 11.98 9.18 -10.74
C ALA A 245 12.06 9.09 -12.27
N GLY A 246 10.92 9.21 -12.97
CA GLY A 246 10.88 9.26 -14.43
C GLY A 246 11.60 10.45 -15.04
N LEU A 247 11.53 11.63 -14.40
CA LEU A 247 12.23 12.84 -14.83
C LEU A 247 13.74 12.77 -14.57
N SER A 248 14.15 12.21 -13.41
CA SER A 248 15.56 12.20 -12.97
C SER A 248 16.33 10.98 -13.46
N HIS A 249 15.67 9.83 -13.58
CA HIS A 249 16.27 8.53 -13.91
C HIS A 249 15.49 7.78 -15.00
N PRO A 250 15.24 8.40 -16.18
CA PRO A 250 14.34 7.84 -17.20
C PRO A 250 14.74 6.44 -17.69
N LYS A 251 16.05 6.11 -17.66
CA LYS A 251 16.57 4.79 -18.07
C LYS A 251 16.24 3.66 -17.10
N SER A 252 15.85 3.98 -15.87
CA SER A 252 15.47 3.01 -14.84
C SER A 252 13.96 2.80 -14.77
N VAL A 253 13.17 3.53 -15.57
CA VAL A 253 11.70 3.52 -15.55
C VAL A 253 11.19 3.18 -16.93
N ARG A 254 10.46 2.06 -17.04
CA ARG A 254 9.86 1.61 -18.31
C ARG A 254 8.58 2.36 -18.65
N GLY A 255 7.79 2.71 -17.64
CA GLY A 255 6.52 3.44 -17.78
C GLY A 255 5.98 3.86 -16.43
N LEU A 256 4.97 4.72 -16.43
CA LEU A 256 4.37 5.32 -15.24
C LEU A 256 2.86 5.14 -15.25
N VAL A 257 2.28 4.60 -14.18
CA VAL A 257 0.85 4.67 -13.90
C VAL A 257 0.62 5.49 -12.64
N LEU A 258 -0.15 6.55 -12.76
CA LEU A 258 -0.25 7.60 -11.78
C LEU A 258 -1.68 7.70 -11.29
N LEU A 259 -1.94 7.13 -10.11
CA LEU A 259 -3.24 7.08 -9.47
C LEU A 259 -3.42 8.36 -8.63
N THR A 260 -4.22 9.30 -9.12
CA THR A 260 -4.47 10.60 -8.46
C THR A 260 -3.17 11.25 -7.94
N PRO A 261 -2.14 11.43 -8.80
CA PRO A 261 -0.82 11.88 -8.36
C PRO A 261 -0.90 13.29 -7.79
N SER A 262 -0.12 13.55 -6.72
CA SER A 262 -0.03 14.89 -6.15
C SER A 262 0.92 15.76 -7.00
N PRO A 263 0.43 16.68 -7.84
CA PRO A 263 1.29 17.60 -8.58
C PRO A 263 1.74 18.74 -7.67
N ALA A 264 2.68 19.56 -8.14
CA ALA A 264 2.97 20.81 -7.45
C ALA A 264 1.75 21.74 -7.48
N PHE A 265 1.16 22.02 -6.33
CA PHE A 265 -0.07 22.80 -6.24
C PHE A 265 0.13 24.22 -6.71
N ARG A 266 -0.79 24.72 -7.55
CA ARG A 266 -0.81 26.10 -8.03
C ARG A 266 -1.53 27.06 -7.08
N ARG A 267 -2.41 26.52 -6.20
CA ARG A 267 -3.21 27.26 -5.22
C ARG A 267 -2.57 27.20 -3.83
N LEU A 268 -3.05 28.03 -2.92
CA LEU A 268 -2.59 28.11 -1.53
C LEU A 268 -1.10 28.46 -1.37
N ARG A 269 -0.48 29.07 -2.41
CA ARG A 269 0.93 29.48 -2.35
C ARG A 269 1.21 30.54 -1.28
N GLN A 270 0.16 31.24 -0.81
CA GLN A 270 0.23 32.15 0.33
C GLN A 270 0.63 31.43 1.63
N LEU A 271 0.44 30.11 1.74
CA LEU A 271 0.86 29.32 2.91
C LEU A 271 2.35 28.94 2.87
N VAL A 272 3.05 29.12 1.75
CA VAL A 272 4.46 28.75 1.60
C VAL A 272 5.37 29.47 2.64
N PRO A 273 5.21 30.79 2.92
CA PRO A 273 6.01 31.43 3.96
C PRO A 273 5.82 30.77 5.33
N LEU A 274 4.57 30.46 5.73
CA LEU A 274 4.27 29.79 6.97
C LEU A 274 4.86 28.36 6.98
N ALA A 275 4.73 27.62 5.91
CA ALA A 275 5.32 26.29 5.76
C ALA A 275 6.86 26.32 5.87
N ARG A 276 7.51 27.38 5.37
CA ARG A 276 8.98 27.57 5.52
C ARG A 276 9.39 27.82 6.97
N LEU A 277 8.56 28.53 7.74
CA LEU A 277 8.87 28.88 9.13
C LEU A 277 8.63 27.68 10.09
N THR A 278 7.74 26.75 9.74
CA THR A 278 7.45 25.59 10.58
C THR A 278 8.50 24.50 10.43
N SER A 279 9.12 24.07 11.54
CA SER A 279 10.03 22.94 11.53
C SER A 279 9.29 21.63 11.75
N PRO A 280 9.46 20.61 10.89
CA PRO A 280 8.89 19.27 11.11
C PRO A 280 9.34 18.63 12.45
N GLN A 281 10.45 19.11 13.05
CA GLN A 281 10.98 18.61 14.32
C GLN A 281 10.02 18.84 15.50
N PHE A 282 9.13 19.84 15.45
CA PHE A 282 8.08 20.01 16.45
C PHE A 282 7.14 18.81 16.54
N ALA A 283 7.01 18.01 15.47
CA ALA A 283 6.25 16.77 15.48
C ALA A 283 6.87 15.64 16.32
N ARG A 284 8.05 15.83 16.92
CA ARG A 284 8.59 14.92 17.94
C ARG A 284 7.79 14.97 19.25
N LEU A 285 7.14 16.08 19.53
CA LEU A 285 6.30 16.20 20.71
C LEU A 285 5.12 15.22 20.63
N PRO A 286 4.73 14.60 21.76
CA PRO A 286 3.57 13.72 21.80
C PRO A 286 2.31 14.45 21.31
N MET A 287 1.58 13.81 20.40
CA MET A 287 0.31 14.31 19.88
C MET A 287 -0.79 13.30 20.23
N PRO A 288 -1.90 13.74 20.83
CA PRO A 288 -3.05 12.87 21.01
C PRO A 288 -3.66 12.55 19.62
N ILE A 289 -3.69 11.27 19.26
CA ILE A 289 -4.24 10.81 17.97
C ILE A 289 -5.50 10.01 18.27
N SER A 290 -6.64 10.56 17.93
CA SER A 290 -7.94 9.89 18.09
C SER A 290 -8.19 8.93 16.94
N HIS A 291 -8.47 7.66 17.25
CA HIS A 291 -8.82 6.63 16.26
C HIS A 291 -10.00 7.10 15.40
N ARG A 292 -11.05 7.64 16.01
CA ARG A 292 -12.23 8.13 15.29
C ARG A 292 -11.88 9.22 14.28
N LEU A 293 -11.04 10.19 14.65
CA LEU A 293 -10.62 11.26 13.73
C LEU A 293 -9.79 10.73 12.58
N VAL A 294 -8.94 9.71 12.82
CA VAL A 294 -8.17 9.08 11.74
C VAL A 294 -9.09 8.30 10.80
N VAL A 295 -10.04 7.53 11.33
CA VAL A 295 -11.07 6.85 10.50
C VAL A 295 -11.80 7.85 9.63
N GLU A 296 -12.32 8.95 10.20
CA GLU A 296 -13.02 9.97 9.42
C GLU A 296 -12.12 10.64 8.38
N SER A 297 -10.84 10.90 8.72
CA SER A 297 -9.86 11.42 7.76
C SER A 297 -9.64 10.46 6.59
N VAL A 298 -9.51 9.16 6.85
CA VAL A 298 -9.38 8.14 5.79
C VAL A 298 -10.66 8.09 4.95
N ARG A 299 -11.84 8.13 5.57
CA ARG A 299 -13.13 8.14 4.86
C ARG A 299 -13.28 9.32 3.88
N THR A 300 -12.68 10.48 4.18
CA THR A 300 -12.75 11.65 3.28
C THR A 300 -12.00 11.45 1.97
N MET A 301 -11.12 10.46 1.87
CA MET A 301 -10.42 10.11 0.64
C MET A 301 -11.31 9.41 -0.38
N PHE A 302 -12.46 8.89 0.05
CA PHE A 302 -13.39 8.14 -0.76
C PHE A 302 -14.58 8.99 -1.20
N SER A 303 -15.06 8.77 -2.41
CA SER A 303 -16.28 9.42 -2.92
C SER A 303 -17.51 8.90 -2.19
N GLN A 304 -17.58 7.59 -1.98
CA GLN A 304 -18.68 6.88 -1.34
C GLN A 304 -18.15 5.93 -0.24
N PRO A 305 -17.79 6.51 0.94
CA PRO A 305 -17.11 5.74 1.97
C PRO A 305 -17.95 4.60 2.58
N ASP A 306 -19.28 4.63 2.43
CA ASP A 306 -20.15 3.58 2.96
C ASP A 306 -20.20 2.33 2.09
N ARG A 307 -19.62 2.35 0.89
CA ARG A 307 -19.49 1.16 0.03
C ARG A 307 -18.42 0.19 0.49
N LEU A 308 -17.42 0.67 1.25
CA LEU A 308 -16.33 -0.16 1.71
C LEU A 308 -16.60 -0.73 3.12
N PRO A 309 -16.12 -1.93 3.40
CA PRO A 309 -16.29 -2.54 4.71
C PRO A 309 -15.68 -1.68 5.83
N LYS A 310 -16.45 -1.42 6.90
CA LYS A 310 -15.94 -0.67 8.07
C LYS A 310 -14.61 -1.22 8.62
N PRO A 311 -14.38 -2.55 8.69
CA PRO A 311 -13.10 -3.10 9.16
C PRO A 311 -11.86 -2.62 8.39
N TRP A 312 -12.01 -2.24 7.11
CA TRP A 312 -10.88 -1.71 6.33
C TRP A 312 -10.45 -0.33 6.84
N TYR A 313 -11.42 0.53 7.19
CA TYR A 313 -11.12 1.84 7.79
C TYR A 313 -10.50 1.71 9.17
N ASP A 314 -10.99 0.75 9.97
CA ASP A 314 -10.44 0.46 11.29
C ASP A 314 -8.98 -0.04 11.17
N ALA A 315 -8.68 -0.95 10.25
CA ALA A 315 -7.33 -1.45 9.99
C ALA A 315 -6.38 -0.34 9.50
N ALA A 316 -6.84 0.50 8.57
CA ALA A 316 -6.07 1.64 8.07
C ALA A 316 -5.78 2.66 9.18
N ALA A 317 -6.76 2.92 10.05
CA ALA A 317 -6.60 3.83 11.19
C ALA A 317 -5.65 3.27 12.26
N ASP A 318 -5.76 1.99 12.60
CA ASP A 318 -4.84 1.32 13.52
C ASP A 318 -3.40 1.43 13.03
N GLU A 319 -3.17 1.17 11.74
CA GLU A 319 -1.85 1.25 11.10
C GLU A 319 -1.32 2.69 11.08
N ALA A 320 -2.13 3.67 10.67
CA ALA A 320 -1.73 5.08 10.68
C ALA A 320 -1.36 5.56 12.08
N ILE A 321 -2.13 5.19 13.11
CA ILE A 321 -1.85 5.52 14.51
C ILE A 321 -0.56 4.85 14.96
N ARG A 322 -0.36 3.57 14.62
CA ARG A 322 0.87 2.83 14.96
C ARG A 322 2.11 3.52 14.41
N VAL A 323 2.07 3.94 13.15
CA VAL A 323 3.17 4.67 12.48
C VAL A 323 3.37 6.04 13.14
N LEU A 324 2.30 6.82 13.32
CA LEU A 324 2.37 8.18 13.84
C LEU A 324 2.68 8.23 15.35
N ARG A 325 2.54 7.15 16.13
CA ARG A 325 3.04 7.09 17.51
C ARG A 325 4.57 7.16 17.60
N ARG A 326 5.28 6.82 16.52
CA ARG A 326 6.75 6.84 16.46
C ARG A 326 7.24 8.25 16.12
N PRO A 327 8.02 8.93 16.98
CA PRO A 327 8.40 10.34 16.77
C PRO A 327 9.11 10.60 15.44
N ALA A 328 10.03 9.73 15.03
CA ALA A 328 10.75 9.87 13.77
C ALA A 328 9.82 9.82 12.55
N HIS A 329 8.80 8.93 12.58
CA HIS A 329 7.82 8.79 11.52
C HIS A 329 6.87 9.99 11.46
N ARG A 330 6.49 10.58 12.61
CA ARG A 330 5.75 11.86 12.61
C ARG A 330 6.54 12.97 11.95
N VAL A 331 7.83 13.09 12.29
CA VAL A 331 8.71 14.08 11.64
C VAL A 331 8.77 13.84 10.14
N ALA A 332 8.94 12.60 9.69
CA ALA A 332 8.97 12.24 8.27
C ALA A 332 7.65 12.60 7.56
N PHE A 333 6.51 12.25 8.17
CA PHE A 333 5.18 12.60 7.65
C PHE A 333 5.04 14.11 7.43
N PHE A 334 5.33 14.93 8.46
CA PHE A 334 5.20 16.38 8.34
C PHE A 334 6.27 16.98 7.41
N ALA A 335 7.47 16.39 7.35
CA ALA A 335 8.49 16.81 6.39
C ALA A 335 8.04 16.58 4.96
N ALA A 336 7.54 15.38 4.62
CA ALA A 336 7.02 15.06 3.29
C ALA A 336 5.78 15.91 2.95
N ALA A 337 4.82 16.06 3.87
CA ALA A 337 3.65 16.91 3.68
C ALA A 337 4.05 18.37 3.40
N ARG A 338 5.03 18.88 4.15
CA ARG A 338 5.56 20.24 3.94
C ARG A 338 6.16 20.41 2.56
N GLN A 339 6.85 19.41 2.01
CA GLN A 339 7.47 19.48 0.68
C GLN A 339 6.43 19.60 -0.44
N ILE A 340 5.23 19.06 -0.29
CA ILE A 340 4.12 19.24 -1.24
C ILE A 340 3.81 20.75 -1.44
N TYR A 341 3.88 21.54 -0.37
CA TYR A 341 3.66 22.99 -0.43
C TYR A 341 4.91 23.78 -0.81
N LEU A 342 6.11 23.28 -0.46
CA LEU A 342 7.37 23.97 -0.74
C LEU A 342 7.87 23.77 -2.16
N GLU A 343 7.39 22.73 -2.85
CA GLU A 343 7.80 22.48 -4.24
C GLU A 343 7.42 23.68 -5.12
N ASP A 344 8.39 24.17 -5.89
CA ASP A 344 8.16 25.26 -6.82
C ASP A 344 7.32 24.77 -8.01
N ALA A 345 6.11 25.34 -8.13
CA ALA A 345 5.23 25.02 -9.25
C ALA A 345 5.70 25.68 -10.55
N TYR A 346 6.28 26.89 -10.44
CA TYR A 346 6.66 27.75 -11.55
C TYR A 346 8.15 28.08 -11.53
N GLY A 347 8.62 28.72 -12.63
CA GLY A 347 10.02 29.09 -12.81
C GLY A 347 10.85 28.00 -13.48
N ARG A 348 12.11 28.30 -13.80
CA ARG A 348 13.01 27.43 -14.59
C ARG A 348 13.16 26.02 -14.02
N HIS A 349 13.10 25.85 -12.71
CA HIS A 349 13.22 24.58 -12.00
C HIS A 349 11.88 24.08 -11.42
N GLY A 350 10.79 24.80 -11.69
CA GLY A 350 9.47 24.45 -11.23
C GLY A 350 8.93 23.17 -11.88
N PHE A 351 8.06 22.48 -11.15
CA PHE A 351 7.49 21.20 -11.59
C PHE A 351 6.88 21.28 -12.98
N TRP A 352 6.01 22.28 -13.24
CA TRP A 352 5.29 22.40 -14.50
C TRP A 352 6.18 22.75 -15.70
N HIS A 353 7.36 23.37 -15.46
CA HIS A 353 8.35 23.63 -16.50
C HIS A 353 9.17 22.37 -16.84
N ARG A 354 9.40 21.50 -15.86
CA ARG A 354 10.17 20.25 -16.03
C ARG A 354 9.35 19.10 -16.58
N LEU A 355 8.03 19.09 -16.31
CA LEU A 355 7.13 17.99 -16.68
C LEU A 355 7.17 17.61 -18.17
N PRO A 356 7.24 18.54 -19.15
CA PRO A 356 7.40 18.20 -20.57
C PRO A 356 8.66 17.39 -20.92
N GLY A 357 9.64 17.35 -20.03
CA GLY A 357 10.85 16.53 -20.18
C GLY A 357 10.70 15.09 -19.71
N LEU A 358 9.50 14.64 -19.35
CA LEU A 358 9.24 13.25 -18.98
C LEU A 358 9.36 12.35 -20.21
N LEU A 359 10.31 11.41 -20.18
CA LEU A 359 10.58 10.52 -21.31
C LEU A 359 9.76 9.19 -21.24
N PRO A 360 9.61 8.54 -20.05
CA PRO A 360 8.83 7.30 -19.98
C PRO A 360 7.36 7.57 -20.33
N PRO A 361 6.69 6.66 -21.08
CA PRO A 361 5.25 6.75 -21.30
C PRO A 361 4.49 6.76 -19.99
N ALA A 362 3.38 7.51 -19.93
CA ALA A 362 2.65 7.72 -18.69
C ALA A 362 1.13 7.63 -18.90
N LEU A 363 0.46 6.98 -17.92
CA LEU A 363 -1.00 6.95 -17.78
C LEU A 363 -1.38 7.64 -16.46
N PHE A 364 -2.27 8.62 -16.52
CA PHE A 364 -2.82 9.30 -15.36
C PHE A 364 -4.28 8.91 -15.15
N LEU A 365 -4.61 8.48 -13.93
CA LEU A 365 -5.99 8.22 -13.50
C LEU A 365 -6.38 9.24 -12.44
N TRP A 366 -7.52 9.88 -12.62
CA TRP A 366 -8.06 10.90 -11.74
C TRP A 366 -9.44 10.50 -11.25
N GLY A 367 -9.80 10.85 -10.01
CA GLY A 367 -11.16 10.74 -9.52
C GLY A 367 -11.92 12.07 -9.69
N ASP A 368 -13.14 12.04 -10.22
CA ASP A 368 -13.95 13.25 -10.41
C ASP A 368 -14.43 13.87 -9.08
N ARG A 369 -14.50 13.05 -8.02
CA ARG A 369 -14.89 13.41 -6.65
C ARG A 369 -13.70 13.54 -5.70
N ASP A 370 -12.46 13.52 -6.21
CA ASP A 370 -11.28 13.68 -5.39
C ASP A 370 -11.21 15.07 -4.75
N ARG A 371 -11.29 15.09 -3.41
CA ARG A 371 -11.23 16.32 -2.59
C ARG A 371 -9.82 16.79 -2.29
N LEU A 372 -8.82 15.92 -2.45
CA LEU A 372 -7.41 16.19 -2.16
C LEU A 372 -6.67 16.67 -3.41
N VAL A 373 -6.84 15.96 -4.53
CA VAL A 373 -6.23 16.30 -5.82
C VAL A 373 -7.30 16.42 -6.89
N PRO A 374 -7.82 17.63 -7.13
CA PRO A 374 -8.89 17.84 -8.09
C PRO A 374 -8.55 17.34 -9.50
N SER A 375 -9.48 16.64 -10.15
CA SER A 375 -9.34 16.14 -11.53
C SER A 375 -9.09 17.23 -12.57
N SER A 376 -9.35 18.52 -12.21
CA SER A 376 -8.98 19.67 -13.06
C SER A 376 -7.48 19.76 -13.38
N PHE A 377 -6.63 19.08 -12.62
CA PHE A 377 -5.20 18.96 -12.94
C PHE A 377 -4.96 18.15 -14.22
N ALA A 378 -5.85 17.26 -14.62
CA ALA A 378 -5.75 16.49 -15.86
C ALA A 378 -5.51 17.40 -17.08
N ARG A 379 -6.20 18.55 -17.13
CA ARG A 379 -6.03 19.55 -18.19
C ARG A 379 -4.61 20.11 -18.22
N HIS A 380 -4.06 20.45 -17.05
CA HIS A 380 -2.70 20.99 -16.97
C HIS A 380 -1.62 19.96 -17.31
N VAL A 381 -1.90 18.68 -17.01
CA VAL A 381 -1.01 17.59 -17.40
C VAL A 381 -1.12 17.35 -18.92
N ALA A 382 -2.32 17.36 -19.50
CA ALA A 382 -2.51 17.21 -20.94
C ALA A 382 -1.83 18.34 -21.74
N ASP A 383 -1.86 19.57 -21.22
CA ASP A 383 -1.14 20.71 -21.82
C ASP A 383 0.39 20.50 -21.81
N ALA A 384 0.93 19.86 -20.76
CA ALA A 384 2.37 19.65 -20.60
C ALA A 384 2.85 18.34 -21.23
N LEU A 385 2.01 17.31 -21.30
CA LEU A 385 2.28 15.97 -21.81
C LEU A 385 1.12 15.51 -22.71
N PRO A 386 1.03 16.01 -23.94
CA PRO A 386 -0.10 15.71 -24.83
C PRO A 386 -0.23 14.22 -25.20
N ASP A 387 0.89 13.49 -25.17
CA ASP A 387 0.92 12.05 -25.50
C ASP A 387 0.65 11.14 -24.30
N ALA A 388 0.53 11.69 -23.08
CA ALA A 388 0.22 10.90 -21.89
C ALA A 388 -1.25 10.50 -21.85
N GLY A 389 -1.52 9.23 -21.52
CA GLY A 389 -2.90 8.76 -21.27
C GLY A 389 -3.52 9.48 -20.08
N GLN A 390 -4.77 9.97 -20.25
CA GLN A 390 -5.51 10.65 -19.19
C GLN A 390 -6.91 10.03 -19.07
N VAL A 391 -7.26 9.54 -17.88
CA VAL A 391 -8.58 8.99 -17.59
C VAL A 391 -9.15 9.65 -16.34
N VAL A 392 -10.38 10.09 -16.39
CA VAL A 392 -11.14 10.56 -15.23
C VAL A 392 -12.20 9.51 -14.90
N LEU A 393 -12.11 8.92 -13.72
CA LEU A 393 -13.07 7.93 -13.21
C LEU A 393 -14.24 8.67 -12.55
N GLU A 394 -15.46 8.33 -12.97
CA GLU A 394 -16.69 8.87 -12.40
C GLU A 394 -16.95 8.28 -11.01
N ASP A 395 -17.57 9.07 -10.13
CA ASP A 395 -17.88 8.70 -8.74
C ASP A 395 -16.67 8.15 -7.95
N CYS A 396 -15.49 8.61 -8.30
CA CYS A 396 -14.22 8.16 -7.72
C CYS A 396 -13.56 9.28 -6.90
N GLY A 397 -13.05 8.96 -5.72
CA GLY A 397 -12.25 9.84 -4.87
C GLY A 397 -10.76 9.70 -5.12
N HIS A 398 -9.98 9.72 -4.01
CA HIS A 398 -8.52 9.78 -4.03
C HIS A 398 -7.81 8.42 -4.15
N VAL A 399 -8.53 7.31 -4.04
CA VAL A 399 -7.96 5.96 -3.98
C VAL A 399 -8.66 5.02 -4.96
N PRO A 400 -8.51 5.25 -6.29
CA PRO A 400 -9.21 4.51 -7.33
C PRO A 400 -8.98 2.99 -7.25
N GLN A 401 -7.82 2.54 -6.80
CA GLN A 401 -7.50 1.13 -6.62
C GLN A 401 -8.39 0.41 -5.60
N PHE A 402 -9.04 1.15 -4.70
CA PHE A 402 -10.02 0.62 -3.74
C PHE A 402 -11.46 0.91 -4.14
N GLU A 403 -11.74 2.06 -4.73
CA GLU A 403 -13.10 2.48 -5.06
C GLU A 403 -13.60 1.82 -6.34
N HIS A 404 -12.74 1.72 -7.35
CA HIS A 404 -13.01 1.17 -8.67
C HIS A 404 -11.91 0.17 -9.08
N PRO A 405 -11.68 -0.92 -8.31
CA PRO A 405 -10.54 -1.81 -8.53
C PRO A 405 -10.56 -2.45 -9.93
N ARG A 406 -11.71 -2.85 -10.45
CA ARG A 406 -11.81 -3.50 -11.77
C ARG A 406 -11.48 -2.53 -12.91
N GLU A 407 -12.08 -1.35 -12.89
CA GLU A 407 -11.86 -0.31 -13.90
C GLU A 407 -10.41 0.18 -13.83
N THR A 408 -9.90 0.43 -12.62
CA THR A 408 -8.51 0.81 -12.40
C THR A 408 -7.56 -0.23 -12.97
N MET A 409 -7.77 -1.51 -12.66
CA MET A 409 -6.88 -2.58 -13.14
C MET A 409 -7.02 -2.84 -14.63
N ALA A 410 -8.21 -2.68 -15.22
CA ALA A 410 -8.37 -2.75 -16.67
C ALA A 410 -7.53 -1.68 -17.40
N MET A 411 -7.53 -0.43 -16.89
CA MET A 411 -6.71 0.65 -17.45
C MET A 411 -5.21 0.39 -17.24
N VAL A 412 -4.82 -0.07 -16.04
CA VAL A 412 -3.43 -0.42 -15.71
C VAL A 412 -2.92 -1.51 -16.66
N ARG A 413 -3.65 -2.63 -16.80
CA ARG A 413 -3.26 -3.74 -17.68
C ARG A 413 -3.20 -3.32 -19.13
N GLY A 414 -4.22 -2.60 -19.62
CA GLY A 414 -4.22 -2.07 -20.98
C GLY A 414 -3.00 -1.19 -21.27
N PHE A 415 -2.54 -0.39 -20.28
CA PHE A 415 -1.31 0.39 -20.43
C PHE A 415 -0.06 -0.50 -20.41
N LEU A 416 0.03 -1.49 -19.50
CA LEU A 416 1.15 -2.43 -19.43
C LEU A 416 1.34 -3.19 -20.74
N ASP A 417 0.25 -3.57 -21.41
CA ASP A 417 0.26 -4.27 -22.70
C ASP A 417 0.83 -3.40 -23.86
N THR A 418 0.92 -2.08 -23.68
CA THR A 418 1.50 -1.17 -24.68
C THR A 418 3.00 -0.98 -24.54
N LEU A 419 3.60 -1.45 -23.45
CA LEU A 419 5.03 -1.29 -23.12
C LEU A 419 5.87 -2.48 -23.57
#